data_e2abbbef4c93581a65f93d4be6e24c5f
#
_entry.id   e2abbbef4c93581a65f93d4be6e24c5f
#
_cell.length_a   1.000
_cell.length_b   1.000
_cell.length_c   1.000
_cell.angle_alpha   90.00
_cell.angle_beta   90.00
_cell.angle_gamma   90.00
#
_symmetry.space_group_name_H-M   'P 1'
#
loop_
_entity.id
_entity.type
_entity.pdbx_description
1 polymer ?
#
loop_
_entity_poly.entity_id
_entity_poly.type
_entity_poly.pdbx_seq_one_letter_code
_entity_poly.pdbx_strand_id
1 'polypeptide(L)'
;MPLTGHLLIFAEPEQKMKQHSFELVNPIPLPLSQLAPVPELFTRHSPIHGQPHVSRVIIHTFILTKALGLEDYALKAWAAAYIHDLGRVDDGVSPEHGLYAVGKVQDNPELKTLFEGCGVKEKDWTEIFFAVTHHCLEEVPLDHPCRTLTALLKDADGLDRVRLGGLDPSFLRFPLSVSLIPYAWRLFRNTRDLAKPGQDY
;
A
#
# COMPACT_ATOMS: atom_id res chain seq x y z
N MET A 1 -0.35 46.39 39.31
CA MET A 1 0.85 45.68 38.81
C MET A 1 0.38 44.59 37.84
N PRO A 2 0.59 44.72 36.57
CA PRO A 2 0.25 43.64 35.63
C PRO A 2 1.45 42.71 35.41
N LEU A 3 1.20 41.41 35.54
CA LEU A 3 2.14 40.34 35.22
C LEU A 3 2.19 40.14 33.73
N THR A 4 3.31 40.52 33.12
CA THR A 4 3.64 40.25 31.72
C THR A 4 4.12 38.80 31.61
N GLY A 5 3.26 37.93 31.06
CA GLY A 5 3.64 36.57 30.64
C GLY A 5 4.35 36.64 29.30
N HIS A 6 5.62 36.29 29.24
CA HIS A 6 6.36 36.09 27.98
C HIS A 6 5.97 34.78 27.36
N LEU A 7 5.27 34.85 26.23
CA LEU A 7 5.03 33.73 25.34
C LEU A 7 6.32 33.46 24.53
N LEU A 8 7.05 32.43 24.92
CA LEU A 8 8.17 31.92 24.13
C LEU A 8 7.61 31.17 22.91
N ILE A 9 7.63 31.85 21.77
CA ILE A 9 7.38 31.23 20.47
C ILE A 9 8.66 30.49 20.10
N PHE A 10 8.64 29.17 20.20
CA PHE A 10 9.68 28.32 19.62
C PHE A 10 9.49 28.37 18.09
N ALA A 11 10.37 29.10 17.42
CA ALA A 11 10.53 29.03 15.99
C ALA A 11 11.11 27.67 15.64
N GLU A 12 10.32 26.82 15.00
CA GLU A 12 10.81 25.61 14.37
C GLU A 12 11.77 25.98 13.23
N PRO A 13 12.92 25.30 13.10
CA PRO A 13 13.83 25.55 11.99
C PRO A 13 13.16 25.12 10.68
N GLU A 14 13.00 26.03 9.74
CA GLU A 14 12.69 25.73 8.35
C GLU A 14 13.73 24.74 7.79
N GLN A 15 13.45 23.46 7.89
CA GLN A 15 14.16 22.45 7.12
C GLN A 15 13.80 22.69 5.64
N LYS A 16 14.74 23.31 4.91
CA LYS A 16 14.75 23.34 3.46
C LYS A 16 14.52 21.93 2.95
N MET A 17 13.28 21.63 2.55
CA MET A 17 12.97 20.45 1.74
C MET A 17 13.75 20.59 0.43
N LYS A 18 14.93 19.95 0.38
CA LYS A 18 15.60 19.72 -0.88
C LYS A 18 14.61 18.98 -1.76
N GLN A 19 14.24 19.58 -2.89
CA GLN A 19 13.59 18.88 -4.00
C GLN A 19 14.52 17.75 -4.43
N HIS A 20 14.37 16.60 -3.82
CA HIS A 20 14.97 15.38 -4.33
C HIS A 20 14.10 14.97 -5.52
N SER A 21 14.64 15.17 -6.72
CA SER A 21 14.17 14.44 -7.88
C SER A 21 14.23 12.95 -7.52
N PHE A 22 13.06 12.32 -7.36
CA PHE A 22 12.98 10.89 -7.21
C PHE A 22 13.38 10.26 -8.54
N GLU A 23 14.67 10.07 -8.76
CA GLU A 23 15.12 9.06 -9.70
C GLU A 23 14.69 7.72 -9.12
N LEU A 24 13.73 7.10 -9.76
CA LEU A 24 13.37 5.70 -9.55
C LEU A 24 14.59 4.83 -9.95
N VAL A 25 15.59 4.78 -9.11
CA VAL A 25 16.60 3.73 -9.18
C VAL A 25 15.87 2.47 -8.74
N ASN A 26 15.53 1.65 -9.71
CA ASN A 26 14.82 0.39 -9.52
C ASN A 26 15.76 -0.61 -8.80
N PRO A 27 15.65 -0.83 -7.49
CA PRO A 27 16.56 -1.73 -6.78
C PRO A 27 16.12 -3.19 -6.85
N ILE A 28 14.91 -3.48 -7.35
CA ILE A 28 14.38 -4.83 -7.49
C ILE A 28 13.97 -5.02 -8.95
N PRO A 29 14.68 -5.88 -9.73
CA PRO A 29 14.30 -6.17 -11.10
C PRO A 29 13.10 -7.12 -11.13
N LEU A 30 11.93 -6.61 -10.74
CA LEU A 30 10.69 -7.32 -10.99
C LEU A 30 10.21 -6.97 -12.39
N PRO A 31 9.93 -7.96 -13.24
CA PRO A 31 9.27 -7.71 -14.51
C PRO A 31 7.95 -6.94 -14.26
N LEU A 32 7.70 -5.89 -15.00
CA LEU A 32 6.46 -5.09 -14.86
C LEU A 32 5.20 -5.95 -14.93
N SER A 33 5.23 -7.04 -15.72
CA SER A 33 4.15 -8.04 -15.79
C SER A 33 3.93 -8.85 -14.51
N GLN A 34 4.89 -8.82 -13.55
CA GLN A 34 4.78 -9.49 -12.26
C GLN A 34 4.45 -8.52 -11.11
N LEU A 35 4.34 -7.21 -11.40
CA LEU A 35 4.01 -6.21 -10.38
C LEU A 35 2.54 -6.23 -9.95
N ALA A 36 1.67 -6.88 -10.71
CA ALA A 36 0.25 -6.95 -10.38
C ALA A 36 -0.31 -8.35 -10.62
N PRO A 37 -1.31 -8.77 -9.84
CA PRO A 37 -1.97 -10.03 -10.05
C PRO A 37 -2.62 -10.07 -11.44
N VAL A 38 -2.54 -11.23 -12.10
CA VAL A 38 -3.32 -11.45 -13.31
C VAL A 38 -4.82 -11.48 -12.99
N PRO A 39 -5.70 -11.08 -13.93
CA PRO A 39 -7.13 -10.97 -13.66
C PRO A 39 -7.77 -12.25 -13.11
N GLU A 40 -7.27 -13.41 -13.51
CA GLU A 40 -7.77 -14.73 -13.12
C GLU A 40 -7.56 -15.06 -11.64
N LEU A 41 -6.63 -14.36 -10.96
CA LEU A 41 -6.41 -14.53 -9.53
C LEU A 41 -7.49 -13.86 -8.68
N PHE A 42 -8.20 -12.86 -9.21
CA PHE A 42 -9.27 -12.21 -8.48
C PHE A 42 -10.51 -13.11 -8.38
N THR A 43 -11.18 -13.13 -7.23
CA THR A 43 -12.47 -13.83 -7.08
C THR A 43 -13.52 -13.21 -8.00
N ARG A 44 -13.44 -11.90 -8.20
CA ARG A 44 -14.31 -11.14 -9.07
C ARG A 44 -13.55 -10.06 -9.83
N HIS A 45 -13.83 -9.92 -11.12
CA HIS A 45 -13.37 -8.74 -11.86
C HIS A 45 -14.04 -7.48 -11.34
N SER A 46 -13.24 -6.49 -11.00
CA SER A 46 -13.72 -5.20 -10.51
C SER A 46 -12.98 -4.06 -11.18
N PRO A 47 -13.67 -3.03 -11.69
CA PRO A 47 -13.06 -1.82 -12.19
C PRO A 47 -12.51 -0.94 -11.04
N ILE A 48 -12.92 -1.23 -9.80
CA ILE A 48 -12.56 -0.45 -8.61
C ILE A 48 -11.41 -1.13 -7.84
N HIS A 49 -11.50 -2.45 -7.60
CA HIS A 49 -10.58 -3.23 -6.77
C HIS A 49 -9.74 -4.24 -7.57
N GLY A 50 -9.70 -4.10 -8.89
CA GLY A 50 -8.97 -5.01 -9.79
C GLY A 50 -7.49 -4.63 -9.95
N GLN A 51 -6.87 -5.23 -10.97
CA GLN A 51 -5.45 -5.11 -11.28
C GLN A 51 -4.90 -3.67 -11.26
N PRO A 52 -5.57 -2.63 -11.85
CA PRO A 52 -5.03 -1.28 -11.83
C PRO A 52 -4.93 -0.68 -10.42
N HIS A 53 -5.89 -0.99 -9.54
CA HIS A 53 -5.85 -0.60 -8.14
C HIS A 53 -4.66 -1.24 -7.45
N VAL A 54 -4.56 -2.56 -7.50
CA VAL A 54 -3.48 -3.32 -6.86
C VAL A 54 -2.11 -2.86 -7.35
N SER A 55 -1.96 -2.59 -8.66
CA SER A 55 -0.71 -2.05 -9.23
C SER A 55 -0.31 -0.72 -8.57
N ARG A 56 -1.25 0.21 -8.38
CA ARG A 56 -0.98 1.50 -7.72
C ARG A 56 -0.68 1.33 -6.24
N VAL A 57 -1.38 0.43 -5.54
CA VAL A 57 -1.08 0.10 -4.14
C VAL A 57 0.35 -0.44 -4.01
N ILE A 58 0.78 -1.33 -4.90
CA ILE A 58 2.17 -1.83 -4.95
C ILE A 58 3.16 -0.68 -5.14
N ILE A 59 2.90 0.25 -6.06
CA ILE A 59 3.76 1.43 -6.27
C ILE A 59 3.84 2.27 -4.99
N HIS A 60 2.70 2.51 -4.33
CA HIS A 60 2.67 3.25 -3.08
C HIS A 60 3.45 2.55 -1.97
N THR A 61 3.39 1.21 -1.85
CA THR A 61 4.19 0.49 -0.84
C THR A 61 5.69 0.66 -1.07
N PHE A 62 6.17 0.61 -2.31
CA PHE A 62 7.60 0.84 -2.61
C PHE A 62 8.04 2.26 -2.28
N ILE A 63 7.24 3.26 -2.61
CA ILE A 63 7.56 4.65 -2.30
C ILE A 63 7.60 4.86 -0.78
N LEU A 64 6.59 4.34 -0.08
CA LEU A 64 6.50 4.48 1.38
C LEU A 64 7.65 3.76 2.08
N THR A 65 7.97 2.52 1.73
CA THR A 65 9.07 1.77 2.35
C THR A 65 10.39 2.49 2.17
N LYS A 66 10.69 2.99 0.96
CA LYS A 66 11.92 3.73 0.68
C LYS A 66 11.97 5.07 1.42
N ALA A 67 10.90 5.84 1.38
CA ALA A 67 10.87 7.18 1.95
C ALA A 67 10.84 7.19 3.49
N LEU A 68 10.39 6.09 4.11
CA LEU A 68 10.39 5.89 5.56
C LEU A 68 11.66 5.20 6.09
N GLY A 69 12.59 4.77 5.21
CA GLY A 69 13.75 3.97 5.61
C GLY A 69 13.37 2.57 6.10
N LEU A 70 12.33 1.98 5.50
CA LEU A 70 11.77 0.66 5.85
C LEU A 70 12.00 -0.35 4.72
N GLU A 71 13.14 -0.28 4.03
CA GLU A 71 13.46 -1.13 2.88
C GLU A 71 13.41 -2.63 3.22
N ASP A 72 13.71 -3.01 4.45
CA ASP A 72 13.59 -4.40 4.94
C ASP A 72 12.15 -4.94 4.88
N TYR A 73 11.17 -4.05 4.81
CA TYR A 73 9.76 -4.41 4.62
C TYR A 73 9.35 -4.49 3.15
N ALA A 74 10.17 -4.06 2.19
CA ALA A 74 9.74 -3.87 0.81
C ALA A 74 9.13 -5.14 0.17
N LEU A 75 9.77 -6.31 0.34
CA LEU A 75 9.24 -7.57 -0.20
C LEU A 75 7.96 -8.02 0.50
N LYS A 76 7.88 -7.88 1.81
CA LYS A 76 6.66 -8.21 2.57
C LYS A 76 5.52 -7.28 2.21
N ALA A 77 5.80 -5.97 2.07
CA ALA A 77 4.81 -4.98 1.69
C ALA A 77 4.32 -5.18 0.25
N TRP A 78 5.22 -5.54 -0.67
CA TRP A 78 4.84 -5.93 -2.03
C TRP A 78 3.92 -7.16 -2.04
N ALA A 79 4.29 -8.24 -1.34
CA ALA A 79 3.46 -9.43 -1.26
C ALA A 79 2.09 -9.14 -0.65
N ALA A 80 2.05 -8.38 0.45
CA ALA A 80 0.81 -7.97 1.09
C ALA A 80 -0.08 -7.12 0.16
N ALA A 81 0.51 -6.14 -0.54
CA ALA A 81 -0.21 -5.30 -1.50
C ALA A 81 -0.71 -6.10 -2.71
N TYR A 82 0.08 -7.07 -3.18
CA TYR A 82 -0.32 -7.92 -4.31
C TYR A 82 -1.57 -8.74 -4.00
N ILE A 83 -1.69 -9.27 -2.78
CA ILE A 83 -2.75 -10.24 -2.43
C ILE A 83 -3.96 -9.62 -1.73
N HIS A 84 -3.89 -8.39 -1.19
CA HIS A 84 -4.87 -7.85 -0.24
C HIS A 84 -6.33 -7.90 -0.73
N ASP A 85 -6.57 -7.65 -2.01
CA ASP A 85 -7.91 -7.56 -2.60
C ASP A 85 -8.31 -8.79 -3.45
N LEU A 86 -7.45 -9.84 -3.54
CA LEU A 86 -7.75 -11.03 -4.34
C LEU A 86 -9.02 -11.77 -3.87
N GLY A 87 -9.38 -11.62 -2.61
CA GLY A 87 -10.52 -12.27 -1.97
C GLY A 87 -11.85 -11.52 -2.09
N ARG A 88 -11.88 -10.34 -2.74
CA ARG A 88 -13.12 -9.56 -2.85
C ARG A 88 -14.18 -10.26 -3.69
N VAL A 89 -15.38 -10.34 -3.15
CA VAL A 89 -16.58 -10.90 -3.81
C VAL A 89 -17.48 -9.82 -4.41
N ASP A 90 -17.35 -8.57 -3.94
CA ASP A 90 -18.07 -7.40 -4.42
C ASP A 90 -17.26 -6.11 -4.23
N ASP A 91 -17.82 -4.97 -4.67
CA ASP A 91 -17.21 -3.64 -4.54
C ASP A 91 -17.72 -2.88 -3.30
N GLY A 92 -18.53 -3.51 -2.47
CA GLY A 92 -19.09 -2.94 -1.26
C GLY A 92 -18.19 -3.10 -0.02
N VAL A 93 -18.79 -2.90 1.14
CA VAL A 93 -18.12 -3.12 2.42
C VAL A 93 -18.04 -4.63 2.69
N SER A 94 -16.84 -5.17 2.67
CA SER A 94 -16.55 -6.59 2.91
C SER A 94 -15.35 -6.70 3.85
N PRO A 95 -15.55 -6.68 5.19
CA PRO A 95 -14.44 -6.69 6.14
C PRO A 95 -13.63 -8.00 6.11
N GLU A 96 -14.20 -9.07 5.55
CA GLU A 96 -13.57 -10.40 5.50
C GLU A 96 -12.76 -10.66 4.22
N HIS A 97 -12.76 -9.72 3.25
CA HIS A 97 -12.08 -9.97 1.97
C HIS A 97 -10.57 -10.22 2.13
N GLY A 98 -9.92 -9.61 3.13
CA GLY A 98 -8.53 -9.88 3.46
C GLY A 98 -8.30 -11.32 3.92
N LEU A 99 -9.22 -11.87 4.74
CA LEU A 99 -9.18 -13.27 5.15
C LEU A 99 -9.36 -14.22 3.94
N TYR A 100 -10.29 -13.90 3.05
CA TYR A 100 -10.50 -14.68 1.82
C TYR A 100 -9.28 -14.61 0.89
N ALA A 101 -8.60 -13.46 0.83
CA ALA A 101 -7.37 -13.31 0.07
C ALA A 101 -6.24 -14.20 0.61
N VAL A 102 -6.10 -14.27 1.94
CA VAL A 102 -5.15 -15.20 2.60
C VAL A 102 -5.48 -16.66 2.26
N GLY A 103 -6.75 -17.05 2.34
CA GLY A 103 -7.19 -18.40 1.96
C GLY A 103 -6.77 -18.76 0.53
N LYS A 104 -6.94 -17.84 -0.42
CA LYS A 104 -6.50 -18.06 -1.82
C LYS A 104 -5.00 -18.32 -1.96
N VAL A 105 -4.17 -17.66 -1.18
CA VAL A 105 -2.71 -17.89 -1.21
C VAL A 105 -2.38 -19.25 -0.59
N GLN A 106 -3.07 -19.63 0.49
CA GLN A 106 -2.87 -20.93 1.14
C GLN A 106 -3.29 -22.09 0.23
N ASP A 107 -4.35 -21.90 -0.57
CA ASP A 107 -4.85 -22.90 -1.50
C ASP A 107 -4.10 -22.90 -2.86
N ASN A 108 -3.21 -21.91 -3.08
CA ASN A 108 -2.43 -21.78 -4.32
C ASN A 108 -0.92 -21.78 -4.04
N PRO A 109 -0.28 -22.97 -4.01
CA PRO A 109 1.15 -23.11 -3.77
C PRO A 109 2.03 -22.37 -4.80
N GLU A 110 1.57 -22.23 -6.04
CA GLU A 110 2.32 -21.54 -7.10
C GLU A 110 2.47 -20.05 -6.78
N LEU A 111 1.41 -19.44 -6.26
CA LEU A 111 1.43 -18.04 -5.85
C LEU A 111 2.41 -17.82 -4.68
N LYS A 112 2.42 -18.71 -3.69
CA LYS A 112 3.40 -18.69 -2.60
C LYS A 112 4.83 -18.84 -3.14
N THR A 113 5.05 -19.80 -4.03
CA THR A 113 6.36 -20.04 -4.67
C THR A 113 6.86 -18.83 -5.46
N LEU A 114 5.97 -18.07 -6.12
CA LEU A 114 6.32 -16.82 -6.80
C LEU A 114 6.98 -15.82 -5.83
N PHE A 115 6.37 -15.58 -4.68
CA PHE A 115 6.90 -14.62 -3.70
C PHE A 115 8.20 -15.12 -3.06
N GLU A 116 8.29 -16.40 -2.74
CA GLU A 116 9.48 -17.03 -2.17
C GLU A 116 10.65 -16.99 -3.16
N GLY A 117 10.38 -17.21 -4.45
CA GLY A 117 11.35 -17.04 -5.52
C GLY A 117 11.89 -15.60 -5.66
N CYS A 118 11.09 -14.61 -5.24
CA CYS A 118 11.51 -13.20 -5.18
C CYS A 118 12.20 -12.81 -3.86
N GLY A 119 12.29 -13.72 -2.88
CA GLY A 119 13.03 -13.51 -1.63
C GLY A 119 12.17 -13.33 -0.38
N VAL A 120 10.82 -13.47 -0.46
CA VAL A 120 9.95 -13.59 0.71
C VAL A 120 10.30 -14.91 1.41
N LYS A 121 10.50 -14.86 2.72
CA LYS A 121 10.90 -16.03 3.51
C LYS A 121 9.68 -16.68 4.15
N GLU A 122 9.76 -17.99 4.42
CA GLU A 122 8.68 -18.72 5.10
C GLU A 122 8.20 -18.02 6.38
N LYS A 123 9.13 -17.51 7.19
CA LYS A 123 8.81 -16.78 8.42
C LYS A 123 8.04 -15.47 8.22
N ASP A 124 8.11 -14.88 7.02
CA ASP A 124 7.50 -13.58 6.71
C ASP A 124 5.98 -13.71 6.48
N TRP A 125 5.50 -14.91 6.15
CA TRP A 125 4.10 -15.15 5.84
C TRP A 125 3.15 -14.85 7.00
N THR A 126 3.58 -15.09 8.24
CA THR A 126 2.76 -14.76 9.42
C THR A 126 2.44 -13.27 9.47
N GLU A 127 3.44 -12.42 9.24
CA GLU A 127 3.26 -10.96 9.24
C GLU A 127 2.49 -10.50 8.01
N ILE A 128 2.76 -11.07 6.83
CA ILE A 128 2.06 -10.76 5.57
C ILE A 128 0.58 -11.08 5.70
N PHE A 129 0.23 -12.29 6.15
CA PHE A 129 -1.16 -12.71 6.30
C PHE A 129 -1.89 -11.89 7.36
N PHE A 130 -1.22 -11.55 8.45
CA PHE A 130 -1.78 -10.64 9.44
C PHE A 130 -2.10 -9.29 8.81
N ALA A 131 -1.16 -8.66 8.10
CA ALA A 131 -1.36 -7.37 7.48
C ALA A 131 -2.50 -7.39 6.47
N VAL A 132 -2.58 -8.42 5.63
CA VAL A 132 -3.66 -8.61 4.64
C VAL A 132 -5.01 -8.79 5.32
N THR A 133 -5.10 -9.61 6.36
CA THR A 133 -6.37 -9.82 7.07
C THR A 133 -6.86 -8.54 7.76
N HIS A 134 -5.93 -7.72 8.29
CA HIS A 134 -6.28 -6.55 9.11
C HIS A 134 -6.26 -5.22 8.35
N HIS A 135 -5.95 -5.21 7.03
CA HIS A 135 -5.84 -3.94 6.31
C HIS A 135 -7.16 -3.15 6.24
N CYS A 136 -8.30 -3.83 6.25
CA CYS A 136 -9.64 -3.25 6.22
C CYS A 136 -10.35 -3.24 7.57
N LEU A 137 -9.71 -3.74 8.64
CA LEU A 137 -10.25 -3.79 9.99
C LEU A 137 -9.78 -2.60 10.84
N GLU A 138 -10.10 -2.64 12.14
CA GLU A 138 -9.68 -1.64 13.13
C GLU A 138 -8.16 -1.45 13.20
N GLU A 139 -7.76 -0.40 13.91
CA GLU A 139 -6.33 -0.12 14.05
C GLU A 139 -5.62 -1.17 14.90
N VAL A 140 -4.45 -1.59 14.41
CA VAL A 140 -3.55 -2.48 15.16
C VAL A 140 -2.83 -1.67 16.24
N PRO A 141 -2.72 -2.15 17.49
CA PRO A 141 -1.99 -1.47 18.55
C PRO A 141 -0.56 -1.10 18.15
N LEU A 142 -0.05 0.03 18.68
CA LEU A 142 1.27 0.56 18.30
C LEU A 142 2.43 -0.38 18.64
N ASP A 143 2.28 -1.16 19.71
CA ASP A 143 3.27 -2.14 20.19
C ASP A 143 3.14 -3.53 19.55
N HIS A 144 2.17 -3.72 18.68
CA HIS A 144 1.98 -5.01 18.02
C HIS A 144 3.09 -5.27 16.98
N PRO A 145 3.70 -6.47 16.94
CA PRO A 145 4.82 -6.78 16.04
C PRO A 145 4.50 -6.63 14.55
N CYS A 146 3.25 -6.87 14.16
CA CYS A 146 2.82 -6.71 12.76
C CYS A 146 2.32 -5.28 12.43
N ARG A 147 2.42 -4.32 13.37
CA ARG A 147 1.91 -2.95 13.20
C ARG A 147 2.49 -2.25 11.98
N THR A 148 3.81 -2.32 11.80
CA THR A 148 4.52 -1.57 10.75
C THR A 148 4.06 -2.01 9.36
N LEU A 149 4.04 -3.31 9.08
CA LEU A 149 3.60 -3.82 7.79
C LEU A 149 2.13 -3.53 7.52
N THR A 150 1.27 -3.69 8.54
CA THR A 150 -0.16 -3.38 8.41
C THR A 150 -0.39 -1.90 8.13
N ALA A 151 0.33 -1.01 8.79
CA ALA A 151 0.24 0.43 8.56
C ALA A 151 0.73 0.83 7.15
N LEU A 152 1.82 0.22 6.67
CA LEU A 152 2.30 0.41 5.30
C LEU A 152 1.24 0.02 4.27
N LEU A 153 0.62 -1.15 4.43
CA LEU A 153 -0.43 -1.62 3.52
C LEU A 153 -1.67 -0.72 3.58
N LYS A 154 -2.14 -0.38 4.78
CA LYS A 154 -3.30 0.50 4.98
C LYS A 154 -3.08 1.89 4.37
N ASP A 155 -1.88 2.46 4.50
CA ASP A 155 -1.58 3.78 3.94
C ASP A 155 -1.43 3.71 2.42
N ALA A 156 -0.82 2.65 1.88
CA ALA A 156 -0.70 2.44 0.45
C ALA A 156 -2.07 2.29 -0.24
N ASP A 157 -2.95 1.47 0.33
CA ASP A 157 -4.33 1.32 -0.14
C ASP A 157 -5.12 2.64 0.07
N GLY A 158 -4.96 3.27 1.25
CA GLY A 158 -5.56 4.56 1.57
C GLY A 158 -5.19 5.65 0.57
N LEU A 159 -3.94 5.73 0.14
CA LEU A 159 -3.49 6.69 -0.89
C LEU A 159 -4.23 6.49 -2.22
N ASP A 160 -4.51 5.25 -2.61
CA ASP A 160 -5.23 4.99 -3.86
C ASP A 160 -6.75 5.29 -3.78
N ARG A 161 -7.28 5.63 -2.59
CA ARG A 161 -8.67 6.12 -2.46
C ARG A 161 -8.94 7.42 -3.20
N VAL A 162 -7.90 8.11 -3.68
CA VAL A 162 -8.04 9.23 -4.64
C VAL A 162 -8.88 8.83 -5.85
N ARG A 163 -8.86 7.55 -6.27
CA ARG A 163 -9.68 7.01 -7.36
C ARG A 163 -11.19 7.13 -7.11
N LEU A 164 -11.58 7.14 -5.83
CA LEU A 164 -12.97 7.23 -5.38
C LEU A 164 -13.40 8.67 -5.06
N GLY A 165 -12.48 9.64 -5.15
CA GLY A 165 -12.72 11.02 -4.75
C GLY A 165 -12.90 11.23 -3.25
N GLY A 166 -12.57 10.23 -2.42
CA GLY A 166 -12.87 10.18 -0.98
C GLY A 166 -11.68 9.84 -0.09
N LEU A 167 -10.48 10.36 -0.39
CA LEU A 167 -9.34 10.23 0.52
C LEU A 167 -9.45 11.27 1.64
N ASP A 168 -9.63 10.81 2.88
CA ASP A 168 -9.49 11.61 4.09
C ASP A 168 -8.06 11.42 4.64
N PRO A 169 -7.24 12.48 4.70
CA PRO A 169 -5.86 12.40 5.20
C PRO A 169 -5.74 11.93 6.65
N SER A 170 -6.79 12.10 7.47
CA SER A 170 -6.78 11.69 8.88
C SER A 170 -6.71 10.16 9.05
N PHE A 171 -7.05 9.40 8.02
CA PHE A 171 -6.92 7.94 8.01
C PHE A 171 -5.54 7.45 7.58
N LEU A 172 -4.60 8.32 7.25
CA LEU A 172 -3.21 7.95 6.97
C LEU A 172 -2.40 7.97 8.26
N ARG A 173 -1.56 6.95 8.45
CA ARG A 173 -0.83 6.68 9.71
C ARG A 173 0.52 7.34 9.75
N PHE A 174 1.16 7.44 8.57
CA PHE A 174 2.45 8.11 8.47
C PHE A 174 2.26 9.55 7.98
N PRO A 175 2.85 10.56 8.65
CA PRO A 175 2.82 11.95 8.16
C PRO A 175 3.33 12.08 6.73
N LEU A 176 4.29 11.23 6.34
CA LEU A 176 4.80 11.17 4.97
C LEU A 176 3.71 10.76 3.97
N SER A 177 2.81 9.83 4.32
CA SER A 177 1.71 9.42 3.44
C SER A 177 0.83 10.60 3.07
N VAL A 178 0.58 11.53 4.01
CA VAL A 178 -0.18 12.76 3.73
C VAL A 178 0.52 13.61 2.66
N SER A 179 1.85 13.71 2.72
CA SER A 179 2.62 14.47 1.72
C SER A 179 2.63 13.83 0.33
N LEU A 180 2.30 12.53 0.23
CA LEU A 180 2.23 11.79 -1.03
C LEU A 180 0.86 11.90 -1.73
N ILE A 181 -0.15 12.52 -1.13
CA ILE A 181 -1.49 12.67 -1.75
C ILE A 181 -1.43 13.31 -3.15
N PRO A 182 -0.67 14.40 -3.39
CA PRO A 182 -0.54 14.96 -4.75
C PRO A 182 0.08 13.98 -5.75
N TYR A 183 1.00 13.12 -5.29
CA TYR A 183 1.58 12.07 -6.11
C TYR A 183 0.53 10.98 -6.43
N ALA A 184 -0.25 10.54 -5.44
CA ALA A 184 -1.32 9.56 -5.64
C ALA A 184 -2.34 10.03 -6.69
N TRP A 185 -2.73 11.31 -6.67
CA TRP A 185 -3.58 11.90 -7.71
C TRP A 185 -2.94 11.87 -9.10
N ARG A 186 -1.64 12.16 -9.21
CA ARG A 186 -0.94 12.09 -10.51
C ARG A 186 -0.88 10.66 -11.02
N LEU A 187 -0.51 9.70 -10.15
CA LEU A 187 -0.44 8.29 -10.50
C LEU A 187 -1.80 7.78 -10.99
N PHE A 188 -2.87 8.05 -10.26
CA PHE A 188 -4.22 7.68 -10.67
C PHE A 188 -4.60 8.27 -12.04
N ARG A 189 -4.41 9.58 -12.25
CA ARG A 189 -4.74 10.23 -13.53
C ARG A 189 -3.98 9.64 -14.72
N ASN A 190 -2.72 9.26 -14.51
CA ASN A 190 -1.87 8.70 -15.55
C ASN A 190 -2.20 7.22 -15.86
N THR A 191 -2.84 6.52 -14.92
CA THR A 191 -3.10 5.07 -15.04
C THR A 191 -4.58 4.71 -15.18
N ARG A 192 -5.51 5.66 -15.01
CA ARG A 192 -6.97 5.38 -15.05
C ARG A 192 -7.46 4.88 -16.41
N ASP A 193 -6.82 5.30 -17.48
CA ASP A 193 -7.21 4.91 -18.85
C ASP A 193 -6.58 3.57 -19.29
N LEU A 194 -5.60 3.07 -18.54
CA LEU A 194 -4.97 1.77 -18.76
C LEU A 194 -5.90 0.59 -18.41
N ALA A 195 -7.01 0.86 -17.74
CA ALA A 195 -7.98 -0.15 -17.30
C ALA A 195 -9.10 -0.42 -18.31
N LYS A 196 -9.04 0.14 -19.53
CA LYS A 196 -10.10 -0.06 -20.53
C LYS A 196 -9.99 -1.45 -21.13
N PRO A 197 -11.09 -2.25 -21.13
CA PRO A 197 -11.10 -3.56 -21.78
C PRO A 197 -10.73 -3.45 -23.26
N GLY A 198 -9.75 -4.23 -23.71
CA GLY A 198 -9.38 -4.34 -25.12
C GLY A 198 -8.18 -3.50 -25.55
N GLN A 199 -7.43 -2.90 -24.66
CA GLN A 199 -6.10 -2.40 -24.97
C GLN A 199 -5.06 -3.39 -24.42
N ASP A 200 -4.42 -4.12 -25.34
CA ASP A 200 -3.22 -4.91 -25.06
C ASP A 200 -2.10 -3.96 -24.59
N TYR A 201 -1.43 -4.33 -23.52
CA TYR A 201 -0.29 -3.61 -22.94
C TYR A 201 1.00 -4.04 -23.60
#